data_cae259f2421a124aaa50f8b2c44406ae
#
_entry.id   cae259f2421a124aaa50f8b2c44406ae
#
_cell.length_a   1.000
_cell.length_b   1.000
_cell.length_c   1.000
_cell.angle_alpha   90.00
_cell.angle_beta   90.00
_cell.angle_gamma   90.00
#
_symmetry.space_group_name_H-M   'P 1'
#
loop_
_entity.id
_entity.type
_entity.pdbx_description
1 polymer ?
#
loop_
_entity_poly.entity_id
_entity_poly.type
_entity_poly.pdbx_seq_one_letter_code
_entity_poly.pdbx_strand_id
1 'polypeptide(L)'
;MIFTPPPLALYIHVPWCVKKCPYCDFNSHGLRAAMPEREYVGSLLADLDGDLADFDSAVHGREIVSVFFGGGTPSLFAPSSIAAILDGASARIPFARDCEITLETNPGTVEHGRFDGYMKAGVNRISFGVQSFDDEKLHALGRIHSSNEAESAVKLAQDAGYTNINLDLMYALPRQTLEGALADIERAVALQPAHISHYQLTLEPGTPFAKRPPPLPDHDAAWDMQEACQARLAETDYAQYEVSAYAQAGHRCRHNLNYWQFGDYLGIGAGAHGKISGTGGIRRRWKIRSPVAYLQRERTPQRLGGDETVVADQLPFEFMLNALRLNDGVPIADFVARTGLSVDAIAAPLREAHALGWMIDDPGRLQATSLGLRFLNDLIEVFLPPRNPERRHA
;
A
#
# COMPACT_ATOMS: atom_id res chain seq x y z
N MET A 1 2.15 -30.34 9.94
CA MET A 1 2.02 -29.77 8.58
C MET A 1 3.37 -29.16 8.18
N ILE A 2 3.79 -29.32 6.92
CA ILE A 2 4.99 -28.66 6.42
C ILE A 2 4.62 -27.20 6.22
N PHE A 3 5.31 -26.27 6.90
CA PHE A 3 5.14 -24.85 6.73
C PHE A 3 5.55 -24.46 5.30
N THR A 4 4.65 -23.86 4.53
CA THR A 4 4.96 -23.31 3.21
C THR A 4 5.00 -21.78 3.33
N PRO A 5 6.17 -21.16 3.15
CA PRO A 5 6.30 -19.72 3.25
C PRO A 5 5.37 -19.00 2.23
N PRO A 6 4.70 -17.92 2.63
CA PRO A 6 3.90 -17.12 1.69
C PRO A 6 4.79 -16.40 0.66
N PRO A 7 4.26 -15.86 -0.44
CA PRO A 7 5.03 -15.03 -1.35
C PRO A 7 5.75 -13.90 -0.61
N LEU A 8 6.94 -13.50 -1.07
CA LEU A 8 7.78 -12.50 -0.44
C LEU A 8 7.88 -11.25 -1.31
N ALA A 9 7.55 -10.09 -0.74
CA ALA A 9 7.70 -8.79 -1.39
C ALA A 9 8.83 -7.97 -0.74
N LEU A 10 9.27 -6.91 -1.43
CA LEU A 10 10.19 -5.91 -0.91
C LEU A 10 9.54 -4.53 -0.98
N TYR A 11 9.39 -3.87 0.18
CA TYR A 11 8.96 -2.48 0.28
C TYR A 11 10.15 -1.57 0.58
N ILE A 12 10.32 -0.53 -0.22
CA ILE A 12 11.42 0.42 -0.11
C ILE A 12 10.84 1.79 0.21
N HIS A 13 11.10 2.28 1.42
CA HIS A 13 10.58 3.56 1.87
C HIS A 13 11.52 4.70 1.54
N VAL A 14 11.05 5.67 0.75
CA VAL A 14 11.74 6.93 0.46
C VAL A 14 11.03 8.06 1.20
N PRO A 15 11.60 8.61 2.29
CA PRO A 15 10.86 9.44 3.23
C PRO A 15 10.76 10.92 2.83
N TRP A 16 11.17 11.34 1.64
CA TRP A 16 11.20 12.75 1.26
C TRP A 16 10.13 13.14 0.26
N CYS A 17 9.58 14.34 0.46
CA CYS A 17 8.71 15.05 -0.47
C CYS A 17 9.27 16.45 -0.71
N VAL A 18 8.98 17.06 -1.87
CA VAL A 18 9.22 18.49 -2.08
C VAL A 18 8.43 19.29 -1.04
N LYS A 19 7.16 18.95 -0.83
CA LYS A 19 6.26 19.53 0.17
C LYS A 19 5.37 18.45 0.75
N LYS A 20 5.25 18.38 2.09
CA LYS A 20 4.32 17.46 2.75
C LYS A 20 2.91 18.01 2.70
N CYS A 21 1.96 17.20 2.23
CA CYS A 21 0.55 17.55 2.17
C CYS A 21 -0.10 17.57 3.56
N PRO A 22 -1.07 18.45 3.83
CA PRO A 22 -1.67 18.63 5.16
C PRO A 22 -2.54 17.45 5.63
N TYR A 23 -2.95 16.56 4.73
CA TYR A 23 -3.71 15.35 5.06
C TYR A 23 -2.84 14.11 5.26
N CYS A 24 -1.57 14.14 4.80
CA CYS A 24 -0.73 12.95 4.72
C CYS A 24 -0.18 12.55 6.10
N ASP A 25 -0.48 11.33 6.54
CA ASP A 25 0.03 10.68 7.75
C ASP A 25 1.29 9.85 7.54
N PHE A 26 1.65 9.57 6.27
CA PHE A 26 2.82 8.78 5.94
C PHE A 26 4.09 9.34 6.57
N ASN A 27 5.08 8.46 6.77
CA ASN A 27 6.40 8.87 7.24
C ASN A 27 7.15 9.66 6.17
N SER A 28 6.63 10.83 5.82
CA SER A 28 7.18 11.72 4.81
C SER A 28 7.66 13.04 5.41
N HIS A 29 8.76 13.58 4.88
CA HIS A 29 9.43 14.77 5.37
C HIS A 29 9.70 15.74 4.22
N GLY A 30 9.31 17.01 4.38
CA GLY A 30 9.63 18.05 3.38
C GLY A 30 11.14 18.25 3.28
N LEU A 31 11.66 18.32 2.06
CA LEU A 31 13.07 18.63 1.81
C LEU A 31 13.41 20.02 2.32
N ARG A 32 14.46 20.11 3.16
CA ARG A 32 15.01 21.39 3.68
C ARG A 32 16.42 21.67 3.17
N ALA A 33 17.05 20.68 2.56
CA ALA A 33 18.39 20.71 2.00
C ALA A 33 18.50 19.73 0.84
N ALA A 34 19.68 19.63 0.21
CA ALA A 34 19.96 18.59 -0.77
C ALA A 34 19.71 17.20 -0.17
N MET A 35 19.00 16.35 -0.92
CA MET A 35 18.71 14.99 -0.50
C MET A 35 19.99 14.16 -0.45
N PRO A 36 20.28 13.42 0.64
CA PRO A 36 21.48 12.59 0.76
C PRO A 36 21.27 11.24 0.01
N GLU A 37 21.03 11.31 -1.30
CA GLU A 37 20.56 10.21 -2.12
C GLU A 37 21.54 9.04 -2.13
N ARG A 38 22.83 9.31 -2.40
CA ARG A 38 23.87 8.28 -2.46
C ARG A 38 24.06 7.56 -1.13
N GLU A 39 24.05 8.34 -0.03
CA GLU A 39 24.20 7.80 1.33
C GLU A 39 22.98 6.93 1.69
N TYR A 40 21.79 7.40 1.31
CA TYR A 40 20.56 6.64 1.57
C TYR A 40 20.49 5.32 0.81
N VAL A 41 20.94 5.27 -0.45
CA VAL A 41 21.08 4.03 -1.22
C VAL A 41 21.97 3.03 -0.49
N GLY A 42 23.13 3.46 0.01
CA GLY A 42 24.03 2.61 0.81
C GLY A 42 23.35 2.08 2.07
N SER A 43 22.63 2.95 2.78
CA SER A 43 21.91 2.58 4.01
C SER A 43 20.73 1.63 3.77
N LEU A 44 20.01 1.77 2.65
CA LEU A 44 18.96 0.82 2.24
C LEU A 44 19.52 -0.60 2.03
N LEU A 45 20.65 -0.71 1.32
CA LEU A 45 21.27 -2.01 1.05
C LEU A 45 21.85 -2.64 2.33
N ALA A 46 22.45 -1.83 3.21
CA ALA A 46 22.90 -2.29 4.52
C ALA A 46 21.72 -2.69 5.44
N ASP A 47 20.56 -2.05 5.29
CA ASP A 47 19.34 -2.43 5.99
C ASP A 47 18.82 -3.78 5.50
N LEU A 48 18.83 -4.01 4.19
CA LEU A 48 18.48 -5.30 3.60
C LEU A 48 19.43 -6.40 4.07
N ASP A 49 20.75 -6.15 4.07
CA ASP A 49 21.75 -7.11 4.57
C ASP A 49 21.43 -7.57 5.99
N GLY A 50 21.06 -6.63 6.87
CA GLY A 50 20.70 -6.96 8.23
C GLY A 50 19.40 -7.74 8.36
N ASP A 51 18.36 -7.39 7.59
CA ASP A 51 17.10 -8.14 7.62
C ASP A 51 17.29 -9.56 7.05
N LEU A 52 18.06 -9.73 5.98
CA LEU A 52 18.37 -11.04 5.42
C LEU A 52 19.15 -11.92 6.41
N ALA A 53 20.11 -11.35 7.15
CA ALA A 53 20.84 -12.07 8.18
C ALA A 53 19.95 -12.50 9.36
N ASP A 54 19.06 -11.59 9.83
CA ASP A 54 18.17 -11.84 10.97
C ASP A 54 17.02 -12.82 10.63
N PHE A 55 16.60 -12.87 9.38
CA PHE A 55 15.53 -13.72 8.88
C PHE A 55 16.00 -14.87 8.00
N ASP A 56 17.31 -15.19 7.97
CA ASP A 56 17.92 -16.15 7.05
C ASP A 56 17.09 -17.44 6.89
N SER A 57 16.75 -18.09 8.00
CA SER A 57 15.97 -19.34 7.97
C SER A 57 14.56 -19.21 7.38
N ALA A 58 14.01 -18.00 7.34
CA ALA A 58 12.67 -17.72 6.83
C ALA A 58 12.69 -17.23 5.37
N VAL A 59 13.79 -16.64 4.90
CA VAL A 59 13.89 -16.04 3.56
C VAL A 59 14.80 -16.79 2.61
N HIS A 60 15.64 -17.69 3.12
CA HIS A 60 16.58 -18.47 2.31
C HIS A 60 15.88 -19.26 1.20
N GLY A 61 16.37 -19.15 -0.02
CA GLY A 61 15.82 -19.85 -1.19
C GLY A 61 14.51 -19.29 -1.72
N ARG A 62 14.04 -18.12 -1.21
CA ARG A 62 12.84 -17.43 -1.71
C ARG A 62 13.21 -16.37 -2.74
N GLU A 63 12.24 -16.02 -3.57
CA GLU A 63 12.33 -14.95 -4.57
C GLU A 63 11.39 -13.80 -4.20
N ILE A 64 11.80 -12.57 -4.53
CA ILE A 64 10.94 -11.39 -4.42
C ILE A 64 9.96 -11.35 -5.60
N VAL A 65 8.66 -11.44 -5.31
CA VAL A 65 7.60 -11.40 -6.33
C VAL A 65 7.16 -9.98 -6.72
N SER A 66 7.41 -9.01 -5.84
CA SER A 66 7.16 -7.58 -6.11
C SER A 66 8.08 -6.67 -5.30
N VAL A 67 8.49 -5.57 -5.92
CA VAL A 67 9.19 -4.46 -5.27
C VAL A 67 8.33 -3.21 -5.37
N PHE A 68 8.20 -2.47 -4.28
CA PHE A 68 7.42 -1.24 -4.25
C PHE A 68 8.22 -0.10 -3.61
N PHE A 69 8.49 0.93 -4.39
CA PHE A 69 9.07 2.17 -3.89
C PHE A 69 7.94 3.12 -3.50
N GLY A 70 7.81 3.41 -2.20
CA GLY A 70 6.74 4.24 -1.66
C GLY A 70 7.19 5.18 -0.55
N GLY A 71 6.21 5.86 0.04
CA GLY A 71 6.36 6.66 1.25
C GLY A 71 6.20 8.16 1.07
N GLY A 72 7.26 8.87 0.70
CA GLY A 72 7.23 10.30 0.36
C GLY A 72 6.98 10.50 -1.13
N THR A 73 8.06 10.71 -1.87
CA THR A 73 8.05 10.86 -3.34
C THR A 73 9.28 10.14 -3.91
N PRO A 74 9.21 8.83 -4.14
CA PRO A 74 10.33 8.03 -4.63
C PRO A 74 10.92 8.52 -5.95
N SER A 75 10.11 9.11 -6.82
CA SER A 75 10.54 9.70 -8.10
C SER A 75 11.44 10.94 -7.96
N LEU A 76 11.73 11.39 -6.74
CA LEU A 76 12.79 12.37 -6.50
C LEU A 76 14.18 11.77 -6.69
N PHE A 77 14.34 10.45 -6.54
CA PHE A 77 15.60 9.77 -6.77
C PHE A 77 15.91 9.70 -8.27
N ALA A 78 17.19 9.90 -8.61
CA ALA A 78 17.65 9.73 -9.98
C ALA A 78 17.45 8.27 -10.46
N PRO A 79 17.19 8.04 -11.75
CA PRO A 79 17.09 6.69 -12.29
C PRO A 79 18.31 5.80 -12.00
N SER A 80 19.50 6.38 -11.94
CA SER A 80 20.73 5.65 -11.57
C SER A 80 20.72 5.17 -10.11
N SER A 81 20.09 5.90 -9.20
CA SER A 81 19.94 5.48 -7.80
C SER A 81 18.90 4.38 -7.66
N ILE A 82 17.80 4.46 -8.39
CA ILE A 82 16.81 3.38 -8.46
C ILE A 82 17.45 2.11 -9.01
N ALA A 83 18.24 2.21 -10.11
CA ALA A 83 19.00 1.09 -10.65
C ALA A 83 19.95 0.48 -9.60
N ALA A 84 20.74 1.32 -8.92
CA ALA A 84 21.68 0.85 -7.90
C ALA A 84 20.99 0.13 -6.73
N ILE A 85 19.78 0.57 -6.33
CA ILE A 85 18.98 -0.11 -5.29
C ILE A 85 18.50 -1.46 -5.82
N LEU A 86 17.93 -1.52 -7.02
CA LEU A 86 17.41 -2.75 -7.61
C LEU A 86 18.52 -3.78 -7.88
N ASP A 87 19.63 -3.36 -8.48
CA ASP A 87 20.81 -4.22 -8.72
C ASP A 87 21.38 -4.72 -7.40
N GLY A 88 21.53 -3.82 -6.42
CA GLY A 88 22.04 -4.19 -5.11
C GLY A 88 21.11 -5.15 -4.35
N ALA A 89 19.80 -4.97 -4.46
CA ALA A 89 18.82 -5.86 -3.83
C ALA A 89 18.79 -7.23 -4.52
N SER A 90 18.74 -7.26 -5.87
CA SER A 90 18.70 -8.51 -6.64
C SER A 90 19.99 -9.35 -6.50
N ALA A 91 21.13 -8.72 -6.23
CA ALA A 91 22.39 -9.42 -5.92
C ALA A 91 22.35 -10.09 -4.53
N ARG A 92 21.46 -9.72 -3.63
CA ARG A 92 21.29 -10.23 -2.25
C ARG A 92 20.19 -11.27 -2.13
N ILE A 93 19.09 -11.05 -2.80
CA ILE A 93 17.93 -11.94 -2.84
C ILE A 93 17.37 -11.94 -4.27
N PRO A 94 17.18 -13.10 -4.92
CA PRO A 94 16.73 -13.15 -6.30
C PRO A 94 15.32 -12.55 -6.46
N PHE A 95 15.08 -11.94 -7.61
CA PHE A 95 13.75 -11.50 -8.01
C PHE A 95 13.11 -12.54 -8.93
N ALA A 96 11.82 -12.78 -8.77
CA ALA A 96 11.06 -13.62 -9.69
C ALA A 96 11.15 -13.05 -11.11
N ARG A 97 11.09 -13.93 -12.12
CA ARG A 97 11.24 -13.54 -13.53
C ARG A 97 10.24 -12.45 -13.97
N ASP A 98 9.04 -12.48 -13.40
CA ASP A 98 7.94 -11.57 -13.67
C ASP A 98 7.68 -10.60 -12.50
N CYS A 99 8.73 -10.27 -11.72
CA CYS A 99 8.63 -9.38 -10.58
C CYS A 99 8.01 -8.04 -10.96
N GLU A 100 6.93 -7.64 -10.26
CA GLU A 100 6.36 -6.31 -10.40
C GLU A 100 7.20 -5.30 -9.64
N ILE A 101 7.69 -4.26 -10.32
CA ILE A 101 8.52 -3.20 -9.72
C ILE A 101 7.80 -1.86 -9.89
N THR A 102 7.18 -1.40 -8.80
CA THR A 102 6.39 -0.16 -8.76
C THR A 102 7.20 1.02 -8.22
N LEU A 103 7.08 2.17 -8.87
CA LEU A 103 7.61 3.45 -8.40
C LEU A 103 6.46 4.45 -8.21
N GLU A 104 6.28 4.97 -6.99
CA GLU A 104 5.37 6.10 -6.73
C GLU A 104 5.97 7.40 -7.25
N THR A 105 5.11 8.20 -7.89
CA THR A 105 5.48 9.44 -8.58
C THR A 105 4.48 10.55 -8.25
N ASN A 106 5.01 11.75 -7.95
CA ASN A 106 4.20 12.96 -7.90
C ASN A 106 4.27 13.64 -9.26
N PRO A 107 3.14 13.95 -9.94
CA PRO A 107 3.12 14.59 -11.24
C PRO A 107 3.96 15.88 -11.35
N GLY A 108 3.96 16.72 -10.29
CA GLY A 108 4.72 17.97 -10.25
C GLY A 108 6.25 17.82 -10.10
N THR A 109 6.78 16.60 -10.08
CA THR A 109 8.23 16.34 -9.99
C THR A 109 8.77 15.62 -11.22
N VAL A 110 7.96 15.50 -12.26
CA VAL A 110 8.31 14.76 -13.49
C VAL A 110 9.12 15.63 -14.42
N GLU A 111 10.32 15.17 -14.80
CA GLU A 111 11.14 15.75 -15.84
C GLU A 111 11.16 14.83 -17.07
N HIS A 112 11.23 15.45 -18.26
CA HIS A 112 11.40 14.69 -19.50
C HIS A 112 12.61 13.75 -19.45
N GLY A 113 12.45 12.51 -19.92
CA GLY A 113 13.52 11.50 -19.98
C GLY A 113 13.72 10.69 -18.69
N ARG A 114 13.09 11.06 -17.57
CA ARG A 114 13.21 10.26 -16.33
C ARG A 114 12.51 8.91 -16.43
N PHE A 115 11.36 8.82 -17.11
CA PHE A 115 10.63 7.56 -17.27
C PHE A 115 11.41 6.51 -18.06
N ASP A 116 12.09 6.92 -19.15
CA ASP A 116 13.01 6.03 -19.88
C ASP A 116 14.12 5.48 -18.96
N GLY A 117 14.65 6.35 -18.09
CA GLY A 117 15.66 5.98 -17.12
C GLY A 117 15.16 4.98 -16.08
N TYR A 118 13.94 5.17 -15.53
CA TYR A 118 13.33 4.23 -14.59
C TYR A 118 12.99 2.90 -15.25
N MET A 119 12.51 2.91 -16.49
CA MET A 119 12.27 1.68 -17.25
C MET A 119 13.57 0.90 -17.47
N LYS A 120 14.66 1.58 -17.87
CA LYS A 120 15.99 0.96 -18.00
C LYS A 120 16.53 0.43 -16.67
N ALA A 121 16.17 1.06 -15.55
CA ALA A 121 16.49 0.59 -14.21
C ALA A 121 15.69 -0.66 -13.81
N GLY A 122 14.64 -1.05 -14.56
CA GLY A 122 13.82 -2.22 -14.28
C GLY A 122 12.44 -1.91 -13.70
N VAL A 123 12.08 -0.63 -13.46
CA VAL A 123 10.72 -0.24 -13.03
C VAL A 123 9.75 -0.56 -14.17
N ASN A 124 8.71 -1.36 -13.87
CA ASN A 124 7.72 -1.79 -14.86
C ASN A 124 6.28 -1.37 -14.53
N ARG A 125 6.08 -0.68 -13.40
CA ARG A 125 4.80 -0.09 -13.00
C ARG A 125 5.03 1.30 -12.40
N ILE A 126 4.22 2.29 -12.81
CA ILE A 126 4.24 3.65 -12.24
C ILE A 126 2.92 3.91 -11.52
N SER A 127 3.00 4.48 -10.30
CA SER A 127 1.82 4.95 -9.56
C SER A 127 1.87 6.47 -9.43
N PHE A 128 0.89 7.16 -10.02
CA PHE A 128 0.79 8.61 -9.95
C PHE A 128 -0.16 9.06 -8.84
N GLY A 129 0.36 9.81 -7.88
CA GLY A 129 -0.45 10.50 -6.88
C GLY A 129 -1.14 11.72 -7.47
N VAL A 130 -2.14 11.53 -8.31
CA VAL A 130 -2.92 12.60 -8.98
C VAL A 130 -3.85 13.28 -7.98
N GLN A 131 -4.63 12.53 -7.24
CA GLN A 131 -5.60 12.88 -6.20
C GLN A 131 -6.90 13.49 -6.76
N SER A 132 -6.84 14.42 -7.69
CA SER A 132 -7.97 15.03 -8.40
C SER A 132 -7.49 15.68 -9.69
N PHE A 133 -8.39 15.91 -10.61
CA PHE A 133 -8.16 16.73 -11.79
C PHE A 133 -8.82 18.13 -11.68
N ASP A 134 -9.28 18.51 -10.49
CA ASP A 134 -9.77 19.84 -10.17
C ASP A 134 -8.68 20.64 -9.44
N ASP A 135 -8.20 21.72 -10.05
CA ASP A 135 -7.10 22.54 -9.53
C ASP A 135 -7.46 23.20 -8.18
N GLU A 136 -8.74 23.51 -7.91
CA GLU A 136 -9.17 24.03 -6.59
C GLU A 136 -9.02 22.94 -5.50
N LYS A 137 -9.38 21.70 -5.83
CA LYS A 137 -9.23 20.56 -4.91
C LYS A 137 -7.76 20.25 -4.68
N LEU A 138 -6.94 20.23 -5.74
CA LEU A 138 -5.48 20.07 -5.63
C LEU A 138 -4.87 21.14 -4.74
N HIS A 139 -5.25 22.41 -4.93
CA HIS A 139 -4.79 23.50 -4.09
C HIS A 139 -5.21 23.31 -2.61
N ALA A 140 -6.47 22.94 -2.36
CA ALA A 140 -6.98 22.66 -1.02
C ALA A 140 -6.24 21.52 -0.34
N LEU A 141 -5.86 20.48 -1.09
CA LEU A 141 -5.02 19.36 -0.64
C LEU A 141 -3.55 19.75 -0.44
N GLY A 142 -3.13 20.97 -0.81
CA GLY A 142 -1.75 21.42 -0.74
C GLY A 142 -0.83 20.76 -1.75
N ARG A 143 -1.39 20.21 -2.83
CA ARG A 143 -0.61 19.63 -3.95
C ARG A 143 0.17 20.71 -4.68
N ILE A 144 1.30 20.32 -5.27
CA ILE A 144 2.21 21.22 -5.97
C ILE A 144 2.03 21.19 -7.49
N HIS A 145 1.23 20.26 -8.00
CA HIS A 145 0.92 20.09 -9.42
C HIS A 145 -0.49 20.55 -9.75
N SER A 146 -0.71 20.90 -10.99
CA SER A 146 -2.01 21.17 -11.61
C SER A 146 -2.57 19.92 -12.31
N SER A 147 -3.85 19.97 -12.65
CA SER A 147 -4.52 18.92 -13.42
C SER A 147 -3.85 18.67 -14.77
N ASN A 148 -3.41 19.73 -15.47
CA ASN A 148 -2.70 19.61 -16.74
C ASN A 148 -1.32 18.94 -16.59
N GLU A 149 -0.59 19.22 -15.51
CA GLU A 149 0.68 18.55 -15.23
C GLU A 149 0.47 17.08 -14.93
N ALA A 150 -0.63 16.71 -14.24
CA ALA A 150 -0.98 15.32 -13.99
C ALA A 150 -1.23 14.55 -15.29
N GLU A 151 -2.06 15.09 -16.21
CA GLU A 151 -2.30 14.49 -17.52
C GLU A 151 -1.02 14.38 -18.36
N SER A 152 -0.20 15.44 -18.36
CA SER A 152 1.05 15.46 -19.08
C SER A 152 2.02 14.40 -18.56
N ALA A 153 2.12 14.23 -17.24
CA ALA A 153 2.98 13.21 -16.62
C ALA A 153 2.56 11.80 -17.02
N VAL A 154 1.24 11.52 -17.03
CA VAL A 154 0.72 10.22 -17.47
C VAL A 154 1.07 9.96 -18.95
N LYS A 155 0.84 10.93 -19.83
CA LYS A 155 1.20 10.81 -21.25
C LYS A 155 2.69 10.60 -21.47
N LEU A 156 3.54 11.30 -20.73
CA LEU A 156 5.00 11.10 -20.79
C LEU A 156 5.42 9.67 -20.38
N ALA A 157 4.75 9.08 -19.37
CA ALA A 157 5.01 7.70 -19.01
C ALA A 157 4.54 6.72 -20.11
N GLN A 158 3.37 6.97 -20.72
CA GLN A 158 2.86 6.19 -21.83
C GLN A 158 3.79 6.27 -23.04
N ASP A 159 4.26 7.48 -23.39
CA ASP A 159 5.22 7.71 -24.49
C ASP A 159 6.57 7.01 -24.25
N ALA A 160 6.99 6.90 -22.98
CA ALA A 160 8.16 6.10 -22.58
C ALA A 160 7.93 4.58 -22.65
N GLY A 161 6.69 4.12 -22.93
CA GLY A 161 6.32 2.72 -23.12
C GLY A 161 5.71 2.03 -21.89
N TYR A 162 5.39 2.76 -20.79
CA TYR A 162 4.68 2.16 -19.67
C TYR A 162 3.23 1.83 -20.04
N THR A 163 2.87 0.57 -19.89
CA THR A 163 1.48 0.05 -20.02
C THR A 163 0.83 -0.21 -18.68
N ASN A 164 1.62 -0.42 -17.62
CA ASN A 164 1.12 -0.65 -16.27
C ASN A 164 1.23 0.66 -15.45
N ILE A 165 0.20 1.50 -15.56
CA ILE A 165 0.10 2.79 -14.89
C ILE A 165 -1.08 2.76 -13.94
N ASN A 166 -0.87 3.21 -12.69
CA ASN A 166 -1.90 3.48 -11.72
C ASN A 166 -2.11 4.98 -11.53
N LEU A 167 -3.34 5.39 -11.38
CA LEU A 167 -3.72 6.73 -10.93
C LEU A 167 -4.35 6.64 -9.54
N ASP A 168 -3.77 7.32 -8.55
CA ASP A 168 -4.38 7.50 -7.25
C ASP A 168 -5.32 8.70 -7.30
N LEU A 169 -6.59 8.49 -6.99
CA LEU A 169 -7.63 9.50 -6.91
C LEU A 169 -8.30 9.47 -5.54
N MET A 170 -8.77 10.62 -5.13
CA MET A 170 -9.48 10.78 -3.87
C MET A 170 -10.87 11.37 -4.09
N TYR A 171 -11.84 10.92 -3.29
CA TYR A 171 -13.18 11.54 -3.21
C TYR A 171 -13.44 12.07 -1.81
N ALA A 172 -14.59 12.72 -1.64
CA ALA A 172 -14.95 13.48 -0.45
C ALA A 172 -13.92 14.57 -0.10
N LEU A 173 -13.39 15.22 -1.14
CA LEU A 173 -12.44 16.33 -1.01
C LEU A 173 -13.10 17.60 -0.48
N PRO A 174 -12.33 18.58 0.03
CA PRO A 174 -12.91 19.82 0.53
C PRO A 174 -13.84 20.47 -0.49
N ARG A 175 -15.12 20.65 -0.13
CA ARG A 175 -16.18 21.22 -0.99
C ARG A 175 -16.36 20.49 -2.32
N GLN A 176 -16.03 19.20 -2.41
CA GLN A 176 -16.29 18.42 -3.61
C GLN A 176 -17.79 18.13 -3.74
N THR A 177 -18.32 18.17 -4.95
CA THR A 177 -19.68 17.74 -5.28
C THR A 177 -19.64 16.36 -5.92
N LEU A 178 -20.80 15.70 -6.03
CA LEU A 178 -20.92 14.43 -6.72
C LEU A 178 -20.47 14.53 -8.19
N GLU A 179 -20.86 15.60 -8.87
CA GLU A 179 -20.47 15.85 -10.26
C GLU A 179 -18.96 16.03 -10.38
N GLY A 180 -18.33 16.70 -9.39
CA GLY A 180 -16.87 16.87 -9.35
C GLY A 180 -16.13 15.54 -9.16
N ALA A 181 -16.64 14.66 -8.28
CA ALA A 181 -16.06 13.32 -8.09
C ALA A 181 -16.18 12.46 -9.36
N LEU A 182 -17.35 12.50 -10.03
CA LEU A 182 -17.54 11.81 -11.31
C LEU A 182 -16.65 12.37 -12.41
N ALA A 183 -16.47 13.70 -12.48
CA ALA A 183 -15.57 14.33 -13.46
C ALA A 183 -14.12 13.88 -13.29
N ASP A 184 -13.63 13.67 -12.06
CA ASP A 184 -12.31 13.11 -11.80
C ASP A 184 -12.17 11.68 -12.36
N ILE A 185 -13.20 10.83 -12.18
CA ILE A 185 -13.24 9.48 -12.75
C ILE A 185 -13.25 9.51 -14.29
N GLU A 186 -14.07 10.37 -14.91
CA GLU A 186 -14.12 10.50 -16.38
C GLU A 186 -12.75 10.88 -16.96
N ARG A 187 -12.07 11.84 -16.35
CA ARG A 187 -10.72 12.25 -16.78
C ARG A 187 -9.70 11.15 -16.60
N ALA A 188 -9.78 10.40 -15.48
CA ALA A 188 -8.90 9.26 -15.25
C ALA A 188 -9.09 8.17 -16.31
N VAL A 189 -10.34 7.79 -16.57
CA VAL A 189 -10.69 6.76 -17.58
C VAL A 189 -10.24 7.19 -18.98
N ALA A 190 -10.40 8.47 -19.33
CA ALA A 190 -9.97 9.02 -20.63
C ALA A 190 -8.45 8.91 -20.85
N LEU A 191 -7.63 8.86 -19.77
CA LEU A 191 -6.18 8.62 -19.85
C LEU A 191 -5.81 7.15 -20.03
N GLN A 192 -6.77 6.24 -19.94
CA GLN A 192 -6.61 4.80 -20.15
C GLN A 192 -5.49 4.16 -19.30
N PRO A 193 -5.40 4.42 -17.97
CA PRO A 193 -4.45 3.72 -17.14
C PRO A 193 -4.83 2.24 -17.03
N ALA A 194 -3.90 1.38 -16.67
CA ALA A 194 -4.20 -0.03 -16.42
C ALA A 194 -4.89 -0.26 -15.05
N HIS A 195 -4.76 0.72 -14.13
CA HIS A 195 -5.21 0.62 -12.76
C HIS A 195 -5.63 1.99 -12.22
N ILE A 196 -6.65 2.02 -11.36
CA ILE A 196 -7.11 3.21 -10.64
C ILE A 196 -7.24 2.84 -9.16
N SER A 197 -6.56 3.60 -8.28
CA SER A 197 -6.81 3.58 -6.85
C SER A 197 -7.75 4.75 -6.53
N HIS A 198 -8.90 4.48 -5.92
CA HIS A 198 -9.90 5.50 -5.61
C HIS A 198 -10.33 5.37 -4.14
N TYR A 199 -9.95 6.33 -3.29
CA TYR A 199 -10.14 6.26 -1.85
C TYR A 199 -10.64 7.58 -1.26
N GLN A 200 -11.37 7.46 -0.15
CA GLN A 200 -11.92 8.60 0.57
C GLN A 200 -10.82 9.41 1.26
N LEU A 201 -10.91 10.73 1.23
CA LEU A 201 -10.11 11.58 2.11
C LEU A 201 -10.53 11.35 3.57
N THR A 202 -9.57 10.90 4.39
CA THR A 202 -9.73 10.71 5.83
C THR A 202 -8.92 11.73 6.63
N LEU A 203 -9.37 12.04 7.83
CA LEU A 203 -8.72 12.99 8.74
C LEU A 203 -7.83 12.22 9.71
N GLU A 204 -6.62 11.89 9.26
CA GLU A 204 -5.70 11.05 10.02
C GLU A 204 -5.12 11.77 11.25
N PRO A 205 -5.10 11.13 12.43
CA PRO A 205 -4.56 11.70 13.66
C PRO A 205 -3.13 12.25 13.49
N GLY A 206 -2.88 13.41 14.06
CA GLY A 206 -1.55 14.05 13.99
C GLY A 206 -1.32 14.93 12.77
N THR A 207 -2.18 14.85 11.75
CA THR A 207 -2.08 15.69 10.55
C THR A 207 -2.60 17.12 10.79
N PRO A 208 -2.18 18.11 9.97
CA PRO A 208 -2.78 19.43 9.98
C PRO A 208 -4.30 19.43 9.74
N PHE A 209 -4.81 18.57 8.85
CA PHE A 209 -6.24 18.46 8.56
C PHE A 209 -7.04 17.92 9.75
N ALA A 210 -6.52 16.97 10.52
CA ALA A 210 -7.18 16.53 11.75
C ALA A 210 -7.24 17.63 12.82
N LYS A 211 -6.22 18.50 12.87
CA LYS A 211 -6.17 19.64 13.83
C LYS A 211 -7.08 20.80 13.41
N ARG A 212 -7.23 21.01 12.11
CA ARG A 212 -8.07 22.08 11.51
C ARG A 212 -8.74 21.51 10.28
N PRO A 213 -9.85 20.77 10.45
CA PRO A 213 -10.57 20.15 9.34
C PRO A 213 -11.01 21.18 8.31
N PRO A 214 -10.75 20.96 7.02
CA PRO A 214 -11.38 21.74 5.97
C PRO A 214 -12.87 21.40 5.89
N PRO A 215 -13.70 22.21 5.20
CA PRO A 215 -15.10 21.88 4.98
C PRO A 215 -15.21 20.65 4.05
N LEU A 216 -15.48 19.48 4.61
CA LEU A 216 -15.69 18.23 3.89
C LEU A 216 -17.18 18.00 3.63
N PRO A 217 -17.55 17.22 2.59
CA PRO A 217 -18.88 16.64 2.44
C PRO A 217 -19.27 15.86 3.72
N ASP A 218 -20.56 15.81 4.03
CA ASP A 218 -21.05 14.93 5.09
C ASP A 218 -20.96 13.45 4.68
N HIS A 219 -21.31 12.56 5.61
CA HIS A 219 -21.17 11.12 5.40
C HIS A 219 -22.07 10.62 4.28
N ASP A 220 -23.29 11.14 4.16
CA ASP A 220 -24.24 10.72 3.13
C ASP A 220 -23.74 11.16 1.75
N ALA A 221 -23.30 12.41 1.60
CA ALA A 221 -22.71 12.90 0.36
C ALA A 221 -21.43 12.16 -0.03
N ALA A 222 -20.58 11.80 0.94
CA ALA A 222 -19.37 10.99 0.67
C ALA A 222 -19.74 9.58 0.21
N TRP A 223 -20.80 9.00 0.79
CA TRP A 223 -21.32 7.70 0.39
C TRP A 223 -21.89 7.73 -1.03
N ASP A 224 -22.71 8.74 -1.36
CA ASP A 224 -23.26 8.93 -2.70
C ASP A 224 -22.14 9.06 -3.76
N MET A 225 -21.06 9.81 -3.44
CA MET A 225 -19.88 9.91 -4.30
C MET A 225 -19.22 8.53 -4.51
N GLN A 226 -19.06 7.75 -3.44
CA GLN A 226 -18.48 6.41 -3.53
C GLN A 226 -19.31 5.52 -4.43
N GLU A 227 -20.61 5.39 -4.19
CA GLU A 227 -21.50 4.53 -4.98
C GLU A 227 -21.53 4.94 -6.45
N ALA A 228 -21.66 6.23 -6.73
CA ALA A 228 -21.72 6.75 -8.10
C ALA A 228 -20.39 6.51 -8.85
N CYS A 229 -19.25 6.76 -8.21
CA CYS A 229 -17.94 6.53 -8.81
C CYS A 229 -17.69 5.03 -9.05
N GLN A 230 -18.08 4.16 -8.10
CA GLN A 230 -18.02 2.71 -8.28
C GLN A 230 -18.89 2.23 -9.43
N ALA A 231 -20.14 2.69 -9.50
CA ALA A 231 -21.05 2.37 -10.60
C ALA A 231 -20.46 2.82 -11.95
N ARG A 232 -19.92 4.03 -12.00
CA ARG A 232 -19.32 4.56 -13.23
C ARG A 232 -18.07 3.76 -13.66
N LEU A 233 -17.20 3.37 -12.74
CA LEU A 233 -16.05 2.50 -13.04
C LEU A 233 -16.50 1.11 -13.52
N ALA A 234 -17.56 0.55 -12.93
CA ALA A 234 -18.13 -0.74 -13.35
C ALA A 234 -18.71 -0.74 -14.77
N GLU A 235 -19.08 0.42 -15.33
CA GLU A 235 -19.50 0.58 -16.74
C GLU A 235 -18.32 0.60 -17.72
N THR A 236 -17.09 0.55 -17.20
CA THR A 236 -15.86 0.56 -17.96
C THR A 236 -15.11 -0.78 -17.82
N ASP A 237 -13.91 -0.89 -18.36
CA ASP A 237 -13.08 -2.11 -18.27
C ASP A 237 -12.37 -2.26 -16.90
N TYR A 238 -12.70 -1.44 -15.89
CA TYR A 238 -12.07 -1.49 -14.58
C TYR A 238 -12.91 -2.29 -13.57
N ALA A 239 -12.46 -3.50 -13.25
CA ALA A 239 -13.08 -4.32 -12.23
C ALA A 239 -12.53 -3.96 -10.84
N GLN A 240 -13.42 -3.65 -9.89
CA GLN A 240 -13.03 -3.51 -8.49
C GLN A 240 -12.60 -4.86 -7.94
N TYR A 241 -11.39 -4.97 -7.39
CA TYR A 241 -10.89 -6.21 -6.83
C TYR A 241 -10.58 -6.14 -5.32
N GLU A 242 -10.49 -4.94 -4.77
CA GLU A 242 -10.40 -4.67 -3.35
C GLU A 242 -11.05 -3.31 -3.02
N VAL A 243 -11.14 -2.96 -1.74
CA VAL A 243 -11.91 -1.81 -1.22
C VAL A 243 -11.70 -0.51 -2.02
N SER A 244 -10.46 -0.23 -2.44
CA SER A 244 -10.08 1.05 -3.04
C SER A 244 -9.45 0.91 -4.42
N ALA A 245 -9.39 -0.29 -5.01
CA ALA A 245 -8.63 -0.49 -6.23
C ALA A 245 -9.43 -1.17 -7.35
N TYR A 246 -9.24 -0.63 -8.53
CA TYR A 246 -9.89 -0.98 -9.79
C TYR A 246 -8.83 -1.26 -10.84
N ALA A 247 -8.94 -2.35 -11.58
CA ALA A 247 -7.95 -2.73 -12.58
C ALA A 247 -8.58 -3.31 -13.83
N GLN A 248 -7.94 -3.08 -14.95
CA GLN A 248 -8.15 -3.86 -16.16
C GLN A 248 -7.69 -5.31 -15.96
N ALA A 249 -8.20 -6.23 -16.77
CA ALA A 249 -7.86 -7.65 -16.67
C ALA A 249 -6.32 -7.86 -16.73
N GLY A 250 -5.78 -8.56 -15.73
CA GLY A 250 -4.35 -8.85 -15.62
C GLY A 250 -3.49 -7.74 -14.99
N HIS A 251 -4.08 -6.60 -14.58
CA HIS A 251 -3.32 -5.44 -14.04
C HIS A 251 -3.60 -5.14 -12.56
N ARG A 252 -4.11 -6.10 -11.78
CA ARG A 252 -4.20 -5.96 -10.32
C ARG A 252 -2.80 -5.78 -9.73
N CYS A 253 -2.63 -4.85 -8.80
CA CYS A 253 -1.35 -4.58 -8.16
C CYS A 253 -0.88 -5.80 -7.35
N ARG A 254 0.21 -6.46 -7.77
CA ARG A 254 0.73 -7.69 -7.14
C ARG A 254 1.27 -7.42 -5.74
N HIS A 255 1.86 -6.25 -5.53
CA HIS A 255 2.38 -5.85 -4.23
C HIS A 255 1.23 -5.71 -3.20
N ASN A 256 0.13 -5.02 -3.56
CA ASN A 256 -1.03 -4.87 -2.70
C ASN A 256 -1.74 -6.20 -2.48
N LEU A 257 -1.90 -7.02 -3.54
CA LEU A 257 -2.45 -8.37 -3.39
C LEU A 257 -1.65 -9.22 -2.41
N ASN A 258 -0.30 -9.11 -2.40
CA ASN A 258 0.53 -9.82 -1.44
C ASN A 258 0.18 -9.43 0.01
N TYR A 259 -0.07 -8.14 0.28
CA TYR A 259 -0.54 -7.71 1.61
C TYR A 259 -1.93 -8.28 1.93
N TRP A 260 -2.89 -8.12 1.01
CA TRP A 260 -4.26 -8.55 1.25
C TRP A 260 -4.40 -10.06 1.37
N GLN A 261 -3.53 -10.83 0.74
CA GLN A 261 -3.42 -12.28 0.90
C GLN A 261 -2.54 -12.70 2.08
N PHE A 262 -2.23 -11.79 2.98
CA PHE A 262 -1.41 -12.02 4.16
C PHE A 262 0.00 -12.56 3.83
N GLY A 263 0.58 -12.14 2.70
CA GLY A 263 1.93 -12.47 2.27
C GLY A 263 3.03 -11.85 3.14
N ASP A 264 4.28 -12.27 2.92
CA ASP A 264 5.44 -11.72 3.59
C ASP A 264 6.02 -10.52 2.83
N TYR A 265 6.66 -9.64 3.56
CA TYR A 265 7.39 -8.52 2.96
C TYR A 265 8.54 -8.05 3.85
N LEU A 266 9.70 -7.82 3.24
CA LEU A 266 10.80 -7.09 3.83
C LEU A 266 10.53 -5.59 3.64
N GLY A 267 10.77 -4.80 4.68
CA GLY A 267 10.61 -3.35 4.63
C GLY A 267 11.92 -2.65 4.97
N ILE A 268 12.53 -1.96 3.99
CA ILE A 268 13.78 -1.21 4.18
C ILE A 268 13.57 0.29 4.02
N GLY A 269 14.35 1.07 4.74
CA GLY A 269 14.24 2.53 4.73
C GLY A 269 13.60 3.09 6.01
N ALA A 270 13.79 4.40 6.24
CA ALA A 270 13.33 5.08 7.45
C ALA A 270 11.81 5.02 7.60
N GLY A 271 11.32 4.34 8.64
CA GLY A 271 9.89 4.13 8.89
C GLY A 271 9.25 2.99 8.11
N ALA A 272 10.02 2.20 7.36
CA ALA A 272 9.50 1.01 6.70
C ALA A 272 9.07 -0.06 7.70
N HIS A 273 8.00 -0.77 7.38
CA HIS A 273 7.52 -1.93 8.12
C HIS A 273 7.77 -3.20 7.31
N GLY A 274 7.97 -4.31 7.98
CA GLY A 274 8.11 -5.65 7.41
C GLY A 274 7.31 -6.68 8.21
N LYS A 275 6.90 -7.76 7.54
CA LYS A 275 6.25 -8.93 8.14
C LYS A 275 6.85 -10.19 7.53
N ILE A 276 7.40 -11.06 8.37
CA ILE A 276 8.01 -12.32 7.94
C ILE A 276 7.44 -13.47 8.76
N SER A 277 6.97 -14.48 8.04
CA SER A 277 6.45 -15.73 8.60
C SER A 277 7.55 -16.79 8.62
N GLY A 278 7.71 -17.46 9.76
CA GLY A 278 8.71 -18.51 9.95
C GLY A 278 8.23 -19.59 10.91
N THR A 279 9.05 -20.60 11.17
CA THR A 279 8.73 -21.69 12.10
C THR A 279 8.54 -21.22 13.55
N GLY A 280 9.09 -20.05 13.90
CA GLY A 280 8.92 -19.39 15.21
C GLY A 280 7.71 -18.47 15.32
N GLY A 281 6.85 -18.41 14.29
CA GLY A 281 5.69 -17.52 14.23
C GLY A 281 5.87 -16.38 13.23
N ILE A 282 4.96 -15.42 13.31
CA ILE A 282 4.97 -14.24 12.43
C ILE A 282 5.62 -13.09 13.18
N ARG A 283 6.68 -12.52 12.58
CA ARG A 283 7.39 -11.35 13.13
C ARG A 283 7.02 -10.10 12.35
N ARG A 284 6.75 -9.02 13.08
CA ARG A 284 6.62 -7.66 12.56
C ARG A 284 7.81 -6.85 12.99
N ARG A 285 8.43 -6.17 12.04
CA ARG A 285 9.59 -5.31 12.27
C ARG A 285 9.35 -3.96 11.62
N TRP A 286 9.79 -2.89 12.27
CA TRP A 286 9.79 -1.56 11.66
C TRP A 286 11.07 -0.80 11.96
N LYS A 287 11.39 0.11 11.06
CA LYS A 287 12.58 0.95 11.16
C LYS A 287 12.23 2.27 11.85
N ILE A 288 13.25 2.92 12.42
CA ILE A 288 13.06 4.27 13.01
C ILE A 288 12.57 5.26 11.96
N ARG A 289 11.66 6.16 12.35
CA ARG A 289 10.97 7.06 11.43
C ARG A 289 11.84 8.22 10.95
N SER A 290 12.80 8.69 11.75
CA SER A 290 13.66 9.84 11.40
C SER A 290 14.69 9.45 10.34
N PRO A 291 14.68 10.06 9.14
CA PRO A 291 15.68 9.77 8.10
C PRO A 291 17.11 10.06 8.55
N VAL A 292 17.32 11.15 9.31
CA VAL A 292 18.63 11.53 9.85
C VAL A 292 19.13 10.46 10.82
N ALA A 293 18.30 10.03 11.77
CA ALA A 293 18.69 8.99 12.72
C ALA A 293 18.89 7.64 12.03
N TYR A 294 18.12 7.34 10.98
CA TYR A 294 18.27 6.11 10.18
C TYR A 294 19.64 6.05 9.50
N LEU A 295 20.09 7.14 8.88
CA LEU A 295 21.43 7.25 8.27
C LEU A 295 22.54 7.13 9.32
N GLN A 296 22.40 7.82 10.46
CA GLN A 296 23.40 7.79 11.54
C GLN A 296 23.54 6.41 12.21
N ARG A 297 22.51 5.56 12.13
CA ARG A 297 22.45 4.25 12.79
C ARG A 297 22.58 3.08 11.82
N GLU A 298 23.16 3.33 10.66
CA GLU A 298 23.45 2.29 9.68
C GLU A 298 24.23 1.13 10.33
N ARG A 299 23.84 -0.11 9.99
CA ARG A 299 24.45 -1.36 10.50
C ARG A 299 24.43 -1.53 12.02
N THR A 300 23.55 -0.83 12.72
CA THR A 300 23.37 -1.01 14.16
C THR A 300 21.94 -1.49 14.47
N PRO A 301 21.73 -2.26 15.57
CA PRO A 301 20.38 -2.63 16.00
C PRO A 301 19.47 -1.44 16.29
N GLN A 302 20.04 -0.28 16.63
CA GLN A 302 19.31 0.95 16.95
C GLN A 302 18.61 1.59 15.74
N ARG A 303 18.81 1.08 14.50
CA ARG A 303 18.01 1.46 13.34
C ARG A 303 16.59 0.92 13.42
N LEU A 304 16.34 -0.15 14.21
CA LEU A 304 15.01 -0.70 14.44
C LEU A 304 14.19 0.22 15.35
N GLY A 305 12.96 0.51 14.95
CA GLY A 305 11.95 1.16 15.78
C GLY A 305 11.21 0.14 16.65
N GLY A 306 11.17 -1.10 16.21
CA GLY A 306 10.65 -2.26 16.94
C GLY A 306 10.73 -3.55 16.15
N ASP A 307 10.59 -4.65 16.86
CA ASP A 307 10.59 -6.02 16.35
C ASP A 307 9.79 -6.88 17.32
N GLU A 308 8.66 -7.45 16.88
CA GLU A 308 7.76 -8.18 17.73
C GLU A 308 7.21 -9.43 17.04
N THR A 309 6.89 -10.44 17.82
CA THR A 309 6.16 -11.61 17.33
C THR A 309 4.66 -11.39 17.55
N VAL A 310 3.88 -11.57 16.48
CA VAL A 310 2.43 -11.48 16.55
C VAL A 310 1.91 -12.64 17.41
N VAL A 311 1.16 -12.33 18.45
CA VAL A 311 0.62 -13.36 19.34
C VAL A 311 -0.52 -14.12 18.67
N ALA A 312 -0.62 -15.42 18.96
CA ALA A 312 -1.51 -16.32 18.23
C ALA A 312 -3.00 -15.93 18.31
N ASP A 313 -3.44 -15.32 19.41
CA ASP A 313 -4.82 -14.85 19.57
C ASP A 313 -5.19 -13.64 18.72
N GLN A 314 -4.20 -12.90 18.22
CA GLN A 314 -4.39 -11.77 17.30
C GLN A 314 -4.37 -12.17 15.82
N LEU A 315 -3.85 -13.36 15.50
CA LEU A 315 -3.70 -13.78 14.09
C LEU A 315 -5.03 -13.87 13.32
N PRO A 316 -6.16 -14.30 13.90
CA PRO A 316 -7.45 -14.25 13.21
C PRO A 316 -7.81 -12.84 12.73
N PHE A 317 -7.75 -11.85 13.64
CA PHE A 317 -8.01 -10.46 13.31
C PHE A 317 -7.03 -9.90 12.27
N GLU A 318 -5.73 -10.14 12.48
CA GLU A 318 -4.68 -9.70 11.58
C GLU A 318 -4.83 -10.25 10.15
N PHE A 319 -5.23 -11.51 10.03
CA PHE A 319 -5.49 -12.12 8.74
C PHE A 319 -6.75 -11.51 8.09
N MET A 320 -7.86 -11.41 8.83
CA MET A 320 -9.13 -10.90 8.30
C MET A 320 -9.07 -9.41 7.95
N LEU A 321 -8.31 -8.60 8.69
CA LEU A 321 -8.04 -7.19 8.39
C LEU A 321 -7.49 -6.99 6.97
N ASN A 322 -6.71 -7.95 6.47
CA ASN A 322 -6.16 -7.95 5.13
C ASN A 322 -7.08 -8.67 4.13
N ALA A 323 -7.46 -9.90 4.43
CA ALA A 323 -8.15 -10.80 3.49
C ALA A 323 -9.54 -10.32 3.08
N LEU A 324 -10.31 -9.74 4.04
CA LEU A 324 -11.67 -9.28 3.77
C LEU A 324 -11.74 -7.97 2.96
N ARG A 325 -10.60 -7.36 2.64
CA ARG A 325 -10.53 -6.27 1.67
C ARG A 325 -10.75 -6.74 0.23
N LEU A 326 -10.47 -8.01 -0.06
CA LEU A 326 -10.58 -8.58 -1.40
C LEU A 326 -12.04 -8.92 -1.73
N ASN A 327 -12.56 -8.36 -2.83
CA ASN A 327 -13.93 -8.60 -3.28
C ASN A 327 -14.16 -10.08 -3.61
N ASP A 328 -13.15 -10.76 -4.20
CA ASP A 328 -13.21 -12.19 -4.49
C ASP A 328 -12.92 -13.05 -3.25
N GLY A 329 -12.59 -12.44 -2.10
CA GLY A 329 -12.14 -13.13 -0.89
C GLY A 329 -10.87 -13.95 -1.11
N VAL A 330 -10.58 -14.85 -0.15
CA VAL A 330 -9.41 -15.74 -0.18
C VAL A 330 -9.83 -17.20 0.11
N PRO A 331 -9.08 -18.20 -0.35
CA PRO A 331 -9.30 -19.59 0.07
C PRO A 331 -9.17 -19.71 1.60
N ILE A 332 -10.05 -20.46 2.24
CA ILE A 332 -9.93 -20.72 3.70
C ILE A 332 -8.63 -21.45 4.04
N ALA A 333 -8.08 -22.21 3.10
CA ALA A 333 -6.79 -22.87 3.23
C ALA A 333 -5.63 -21.88 3.43
N ASP A 334 -5.75 -20.65 2.90
CA ASP A 334 -4.75 -19.59 3.10
C ASP A 334 -4.70 -19.13 4.56
N PHE A 335 -5.84 -19.08 5.26
CA PHE A 335 -5.85 -18.81 6.70
C PHE A 335 -4.99 -19.81 7.45
N VAL A 336 -5.19 -21.11 7.20
CA VAL A 336 -4.42 -22.17 7.85
C VAL A 336 -2.93 -22.10 7.48
N ALA A 337 -2.65 -21.95 6.19
CA ALA A 337 -1.27 -21.93 5.68
C ALA A 337 -0.48 -20.69 6.15
N ARG A 338 -1.13 -19.51 6.27
CA ARG A 338 -0.49 -18.24 6.61
C ARG A 338 -0.39 -18.00 8.12
N THR A 339 -1.38 -18.47 8.91
CA THR A 339 -1.42 -18.25 10.36
C THR A 339 -0.88 -19.43 11.16
N GLY A 340 -0.88 -20.63 10.57
CA GLY A 340 -0.59 -21.89 11.28
C GLY A 340 -1.72 -22.35 12.22
N LEU A 341 -2.84 -21.62 12.27
CA LEU A 341 -4.00 -21.95 13.10
C LEU A 341 -4.95 -22.90 12.37
N SER A 342 -5.69 -23.70 13.13
CA SER A 342 -6.83 -24.47 12.63
C SER A 342 -8.00 -23.53 12.31
N VAL A 343 -8.88 -23.92 11.37
CA VAL A 343 -10.13 -23.21 11.06
C VAL A 343 -11.02 -23.07 12.29
N ASP A 344 -10.90 -23.94 13.27
CA ASP A 344 -11.64 -23.87 14.54
C ASP A 344 -11.38 -22.55 15.28
N ALA A 345 -10.20 -21.94 15.10
CA ALA A 345 -9.86 -20.65 15.70
C ALA A 345 -10.77 -19.50 15.24
N ILE A 346 -11.38 -19.63 14.06
CA ILE A 346 -12.30 -18.63 13.48
C ILE A 346 -13.74 -19.14 13.38
N ALA A 347 -14.05 -20.37 13.82
CA ALA A 347 -15.36 -20.96 13.65
C ALA A 347 -16.50 -20.22 14.36
N ALA A 348 -16.26 -19.69 15.57
CA ALA A 348 -17.25 -18.91 16.31
C ALA A 348 -17.51 -17.54 15.65
N PRO A 349 -16.49 -16.70 15.38
CA PRO A 349 -16.68 -15.42 14.67
C PRO A 349 -17.25 -15.60 13.26
N LEU A 350 -16.90 -16.66 12.52
CA LEU A 350 -17.51 -16.93 11.21
C LEU A 350 -19.02 -17.18 11.34
N ARG A 351 -19.48 -17.99 12.30
CA ARG A 351 -20.92 -18.20 12.53
C ARG A 351 -21.65 -16.90 12.85
N GLU A 352 -21.05 -16.02 13.64
CA GLU A 352 -21.61 -14.70 13.92
C GLU A 352 -21.71 -13.84 12.65
N ALA A 353 -20.64 -13.72 11.87
CA ALA A 353 -20.62 -12.98 10.63
C ALA A 353 -21.60 -13.52 9.58
N HIS A 354 -21.79 -14.85 9.50
CA HIS A 354 -22.82 -15.48 8.66
C HIS A 354 -24.24 -15.16 9.16
N ALA A 355 -24.48 -15.20 10.46
CA ALA A 355 -25.79 -14.86 11.05
C ALA A 355 -26.19 -13.41 10.79
N LEU A 356 -25.20 -12.50 10.69
CA LEU A 356 -25.38 -11.09 10.32
C LEU A 356 -25.52 -10.88 8.79
N GLY A 357 -25.34 -11.93 8.00
CA GLY A 357 -25.38 -11.84 6.51
C GLY A 357 -24.17 -11.12 5.90
N TRP A 358 -23.06 -11.01 6.65
CA TRP A 358 -21.86 -10.29 6.21
C TRP A 358 -20.85 -11.14 5.45
N MET A 359 -20.92 -12.46 5.60
CA MET A 359 -20.05 -13.41 4.89
C MET A 359 -20.83 -14.29 3.96
N ILE A 360 -20.25 -14.64 2.81
CA ILE A 360 -20.80 -15.62 1.87
C ILE A 360 -20.65 -17.01 2.49
N ASP A 361 -21.71 -17.81 2.44
CA ASP A 361 -21.70 -19.19 2.94
C ASP A 361 -21.04 -20.11 1.89
N ASP A 362 -19.70 -20.09 1.89
CA ASP A 362 -18.83 -20.94 1.05
C ASP A 362 -17.82 -21.64 1.98
N PRO A 363 -17.85 -22.98 2.10
CA PRO A 363 -16.93 -23.70 2.97
C PRO A 363 -15.46 -23.65 2.50
N GLY A 364 -15.21 -23.26 1.25
CA GLY A 364 -13.86 -23.16 0.67
C GLY A 364 -13.25 -21.75 0.69
N ARG A 365 -14.06 -20.72 0.98
CA ARG A 365 -13.61 -19.32 0.86
C ARG A 365 -14.03 -18.45 2.04
N LEU A 366 -13.20 -17.47 2.33
CA LEU A 366 -13.48 -16.36 3.23
C LEU A 366 -13.76 -15.14 2.35
N GLN A 367 -15.04 -14.78 2.21
CA GLN A 367 -15.45 -13.68 1.32
C GLN A 367 -16.61 -12.91 1.96
N ALA A 368 -16.50 -11.59 1.98
CA ALA A 368 -17.57 -10.73 2.43
C ALA A 368 -18.69 -10.64 1.39
N THR A 369 -19.95 -10.52 1.85
CA THR A 369 -21.08 -10.13 1.00
C THR A 369 -20.99 -8.64 0.66
N SER A 370 -21.83 -8.15 -0.27
CA SER A 370 -21.94 -6.70 -0.51
C SER A 370 -22.35 -5.95 0.76
N LEU A 371 -23.16 -6.56 1.64
CA LEU A 371 -23.51 -5.98 2.93
C LEU A 371 -22.29 -6.00 3.88
N GLY A 372 -21.51 -7.09 3.90
CA GLY A 372 -20.29 -7.18 4.70
C GLY A 372 -19.23 -6.19 4.26
N LEU A 373 -19.09 -5.89 2.97
CA LEU A 373 -18.19 -4.84 2.48
C LEU A 373 -18.63 -3.42 2.91
N ARG A 374 -19.94 -3.18 3.03
CA ARG A 374 -20.48 -1.91 3.58
C ARG A 374 -20.16 -1.74 5.06
N PHE A 375 -20.17 -2.82 5.83
CA PHE A 375 -19.86 -2.87 7.26
C PHE A 375 -18.50 -3.53 7.53
N LEU A 376 -17.51 -3.28 6.67
CA LEU A 376 -16.25 -4.01 6.70
C LEU A 376 -15.50 -3.84 8.04
N ASN A 377 -15.51 -2.66 8.63
CA ASN A 377 -14.87 -2.44 9.92
C ASN A 377 -15.54 -3.29 11.02
N ASP A 378 -16.87 -3.26 11.08
CA ASP A 378 -17.64 -4.05 12.06
C ASP A 378 -17.44 -5.55 11.80
N LEU A 379 -17.43 -5.99 10.53
CA LEU A 379 -17.13 -7.38 10.17
C LEU A 379 -15.74 -7.81 10.64
N ILE A 380 -14.72 -6.98 10.44
CA ILE A 380 -13.36 -7.28 10.89
C ILE A 380 -13.30 -7.34 12.43
N GLU A 381 -14.02 -6.46 13.13
CA GLU A 381 -14.06 -6.44 14.60
C GLU A 381 -14.61 -7.73 15.21
N VAL A 382 -15.47 -8.49 14.51
CA VAL A 382 -15.97 -9.82 14.96
C VAL A 382 -14.81 -10.78 15.22
N PHE A 383 -13.68 -10.61 14.54
CA PHE A 383 -12.49 -11.47 14.69
C PHE A 383 -11.48 -10.97 15.73
N LEU A 384 -11.77 -9.88 16.43
CA LEU A 384 -10.92 -9.42 17.55
C LEU A 384 -10.89 -10.48 18.66
N PRO A 385 -9.73 -10.67 19.30
CA PRO A 385 -9.65 -11.55 20.46
C PRO A 385 -10.59 -11.05 21.58
N PRO A 386 -11.18 -11.95 22.37
CA PRO A 386 -12.01 -11.56 23.51
C PRO A 386 -11.24 -10.57 24.38
N ARG A 387 -11.91 -9.48 24.79
CA ARG A 387 -11.29 -8.48 25.69
C ARG A 387 -10.88 -9.17 26.99
N ASN A 388 -9.59 -9.37 27.19
CA ASN A 388 -9.06 -9.86 28.46
C ASN A 388 -9.11 -8.70 29.48
N PRO A 389 -9.92 -8.78 30.56
CA PRO A 389 -10.03 -7.72 31.54
C PRO A 389 -8.72 -7.43 32.30
N GLU A 390 -7.75 -8.35 32.27
CA GLU A 390 -6.48 -8.20 32.98
C GLU A 390 -5.42 -7.32 32.25
N ARG A 391 -5.63 -6.97 30.98
CA ARG A 391 -4.68 -6.13 30.20
C ARG A 391 -4.90 -4.61 30.35
N ARG A 392 -5.66 -4.13 31.35
CA ARG A 392 -5.92 -2.69 31.54
C ARG A 392 -4.80 -1.91 32.20
N HIS A 393 -3.66 -2.54 32.55
CA HIS A 393 -2.57 -1.90 33.33
C HIS A 393 -1.16 -2.30 32.85
N ALA A 394 -0.91 -2.30 31.53
CA ALA A 394 0.45 -2.40 31.01
C ALA A 394 0.75 -1.24 30.05
#